data_3c78d6a606c2e123238b2798c5559508
#
_entry.id   3c78d6a606c2e123238b2798c5559508
#
_cell.length_a   1.000
_cell.length_b   1.000
_cell.length_c   1.000
_cell.angle_alpha   90.00
_cell.angle_beta   90.00
_cell.angle_gamma   90.00
#
_symmetry.space_group_name_H-M   'P 1'
#
loop_
_entity.id
_entity.type
_entity.pdbx_description
1 polymer ?
#
loop_
_entity_poly.entity_id
_entity_poly.type
_entity_poly.pdbx_seq_one_letter_code
_entity_poly.pdbx_strand_id
1 'polypeptide(L)'
;NAWTAAREIHEGETMMFSGRVGIYRGEYTLTNPHYALLSKDASGADVTDAATAPVPVYRAPVKLPTDRISGYMAQLLEKVPLKELEDPVPYTIRRTRKVPSLEWTYRALHTPDSEDTWRAAQAQMRYREAFVLQSALARLHSVRAAHLTQPRPAVEGGLADRLLQVLPYELTEGQQKVGAEIAADLSSESPMNRLLQGDVGSGKTVVALRAMLQVADAGGQSTMLAPTEVLAEQHLRSVLDI
;
A
#
# COMPACT_ATOMS: atom_id res chain seq x y z
N ASN A 1 2.24 -10.89 -37.69
CA ASN A 1 2.19 -11.78 -38.86
C ASN A 1 2.17 -10.92 -40.13
N ALA A 2 3.16 -11.08 -41.03
CA ALA A 2 3.29 -10.23 -42.22
C ALA A 2 2.00 -10.15 -43.08
N TRP A 3 1.22 -11.23 -43.13
CA TRP A 3 -0.06 -11.28 -43.82
C TRP A 3 -1.15 -10.38 -43.20
N THR A 4 -1.17 -10.26 -41.87
CA THR A 4 -2.12 -9.39 -41.18
C THR A 4 -1.76 -7.92 -41.40
N ALA A 5 -0.47 -7.58 -41.28
CA ALA A 5 0.01 -6.22 -41.53
C ALA A 5 -0.25 -5.76 -42.98
N ALA A 6 0.03 -6.60 -43.97
CA ALA A 6 -0.22 -6.29 -45.40
C ALA A 6 -1.70 -6.08 -45.77
N ARG A 7 -2.62 -6.59 -44.91
CA ARG A 7 -4.07 -6.42 -45.12
C ARG A 7 -4.63 -5.19 -44.39
N GLU A 8 -3.96 -4.75 -43.33
CA GLU A 8 -4.42 -3.68 -42.43
C GLU A 8 -3.68 -2.35 -42.65
N ILE A 9 -2.53 -2.37 -43.31
CA ILE A 9 -1.71 -1.17 -43.55
C ILE A 9 -1.88 -0.80 -45.07
N HIS A 10 -2.37 0.42 -45.30
CA HIS A 10 -2.58 0.91 -46.66
C HIS A 10 -1.67 2.10 -46.94
N GLU A 11 -1.29 2.24 -48.22
CA GLU A 11 -0.48 3.35 -48.71
C GLU A 11 -1.22 4.69 -48.50
N GLY A 12 -0.52 5.68 -47.95
CA GLY A 12 -1.08 7.01 -47.64
C GLY A 12 -1.71 7.14 -46.27
N GLU A 13 -1.70 6.09 -45.42
CA GLU A 13 -2.14 6.17 -44.04
C GLU A 13 -1.00 6.53 -43.10
N THR A 14 -1.27 7.40 -42.10
CA THR A 14 -0.32 7.71 -41.02
C THR A 14 -0.52 6.72 -39.87
N MET A 15 0.52 5.98 -39.55
CA MET A 15 0.46 4.94 -38.50
C MET A 15 1.56 5.12 -37.50
N MET A 16 1.28 4.76 -36.25
CA MET A 16 2.24 4.66 -35.20
C MET A 16 2.71 3.22 -35.06
N PHE A 17 4.03 3.01 -35.03
CA PHE A 17 4.64 1.71 -34.77
C PHE A 17 5.40 1.71 -33.46
N SER A 18 5.18 0.70 -32.64
CA SER A 18 5.92 0.51 -31.38
C SER A 18 6.41 -0.94 -31.28
N GLY A 19 7.63 -1.14 -30.81
CA GLY A 19 8.19 -2.47 -30.69
C GLY A 19 9.64 -2.49 -30.27
N ARG A 20 10.19 -3.69 -30.17
CA ARG A 20 11.59 -3.87 -29.83
C ARG A 20 12.48 -3.51 -31.04
N VAL A 21 13.37 -2.56 -30.84
CA VAL A 21 14.36 -2.18 -31.84
C VAL A 21 15.44 -3.27 -31.91
N GLY A 22 15.72 -3.74 -33.12
CA GLY A 22 16.81 -4.63 -33.45
C GLY A 22 17.68 -4.07 -34.56
N ILE A 23 18.80 -4.71 -34.86
CA ILE A 23 19.64 -4.39 -36.02
C ILE A 23 19.69 -5.62 -36.90
N TYR A 24 19.32 -5.45 -38.17
CA TYR A 24 19.42 -6.49 -39.20
C TYR A 24 20.15 -5.94 -40.44
N ARG A 25 21.25 -6.56 -40.80
CA ARG A 25 22.11 -6.11 -41.92
C ARG A 25 22.60 -4.66 -41.84
N GLY A 26 22.80 -4.14 -40.59
CA GLY A 26 23.26 -2.77 -40.36
C GLY A 26 22.16 -1.72 -40.30
N GLU A 27 20.89 -2.10 -40.54
CA GLU A 27 19.74 -1.22 -40.48
C GLU A 27 18.89 -1.47 -39.22
N TYR A 28 18.28 -0.41 -38.69
CA TYR A 28 17.36 -0.55 -37.56
C TYR A 28 16.05 -1.18 -38.02
N THR A 29 15.60 -2.16 -37.25
CA THR A 29 14.36 -2.90 -37.53
C THR A 29 13.49 -2.95 -36.26
N LEU A 30 12.18 -3.01 -36.43
CA LEU A 30 11.22 -3.31 -35.35
C LEU A 30 10.79 -4.77 -35.44
N THR A 31 11.03 -5.52 -34.37
CA THR A 31 10.63 -6.95 -34.35
C THR A 31 9.20 -7.07 -33.83
N ASN A 32 8.29 -7.61 -34.63
CA ASN A 32 6.87 -7.77 -34.35
C ASN A 32 6.23 -6.49 -33.78
N PRO A 33 6.31 -5.34 -34.49
CA PRO A 33 5.80 -4.09 -33.96
C PRO A 33 4.29 -4.16 -33.75
N HIS A 34 3.82 -3.53 -32.70
CA HIS A 34 2.43 -3.09 -32.61
C HIS A 34 2.27 -1.87 -33.52
N TYR A 35 1.13 -1.78 -34.19
CA TYR A 35 0.81 -0.64 -35.04
C TYR A 35 -0.62 -0.18 -34.78
N ALA A 36 -0.82 1.13 -34.83
CA ALA A 36 -2.12 1.77 -34.66
C ALA A 36 -2.29 2.82 -35.77
N LEU A 37 -3.48 2.84 -36.38
CA LEU A 37 -3.83 3.88 -37.34
C LEU A 37 -4.06 5.18 -36.59
N LEU A 38 -3.33 6.23 -36.97
CA LEU A 38 -3.60 7.59 -36.58
C LEU A 38 -4.66 8.18 -37.52
N SER A 39 -5.44 9.15 -37.04
CA SER A 39 -6.47 9.78 -37.86
C SER A 39 -5.88 10.25 -39.20
N LYS A 40 -6.64 10.06 -40.31
CA LYS A 40 -6.21 10.50 -41.66
C LYS A 40 -5.97 12.01 -41.73
N ASP A 41 -6.58 12.79 -40.85
CA ASP A 41 -6.50 14.25 -40.81
C ASP A 41 -5.58 14.76 -39.66
N ALA A 42 -4.80 13.87 -39.02
CA ALA A 42 -3.92 14.24 -37.91
C ALA A 42 -2.81 15.19 -38.39
N SER A 43 -2.72 16.37 -37.78
CA SER A 43 -1.63 17.30 -38.00
C SER A 43 -0.34 16.79 -37.35
N GLY A 44 0.82 17.34 -37.73
CA GLY A 44 2.10 16.92 -37.16
C GLY A 44 2.16 17.07 -35.63
N ALA A 45 1.44 18.02 -35.03
CA ALA A 45 1.32 18.20 -33.58
C ALA A 45 0.48 17.08 -32.96
N ASP A 46 -0.67 16.75 -33.56
CA ASP A 46 -1.54 15.65 -33.08
C ASP A 46 -0.83 14.29 -33.14
N VAL A 47 0.03 14.09 -34.13
CA VAL A 47 0.86 12.88 -34.26
C VAL A 47 1.89 12.80 -33.14
N THR A 48 2.52 13.92 -32.78
CA THR A 48 3.53 13.97 -31.74
C THR A 48 2.89 13.71 -30.36
N ASP A 49 1.75 14.32 -30.08
CA ASP A 49 1.03 14.13 -28.83
C ASP A 49 0.50 12.68 -28.69
N ALA A 50 -0.06 12.12 -29.76
CA ALA A 50 -0.49 10.72 -29.77
C ALA A 50 0.68 9.73 -29.61
N ALA A 51 1.86 10.05 -30.15
CA ALA A 51 3.05 9.21 -30.04
C ALA A 51 3.70 9.27 -28.64
N THR A 52 3.48 10.34 -27.89
CA THR A 52 4.04 10.53 -26.55
C THR A 52 3.06 10.15 -25.42
N ALA A 53 1.78 10.01 -25.73
CA ALA A 53 0.78 9.59 -24.74
C ALA A 53 1.04 8.16 -24.24
N PRO A 54 0.97 7.91 -22.91
CA PRO A 54 1.14 6.56 -22.39
C PRO A 54 0.07 5.59 -22.92
N VAL A 55 0.50 4.44 -23.42
CA VAL A 55 -0.41 3.37 -23.87
C VAL A 55 -0.67 2.43 -22.70
N PRO A 56 -1.94 2.18 -22.32
CA PRO A 56 -2.25 1.28 -21.22
C PRO A 56 -1.92 -0.16 -21.59
N VAL A 57 -1.15 -0.84 -20.73
CA VAL A 57 -0.79 -2.25 -20.89
C VAL A 57 -1.53 -3.07 -19.84
N TYR A 58 -2.39 -3.98 -20.29
CA TYR A 58 -3.15 -4.87 -19.40
C TYR A 58 -2.51 -6.26 -19.35
N ARG A 59 -2.60 -6.90 -18.19
CA ARG A 59 -2.30 -8.34 -18.10
C ARG A 59 -3.33 -9.09 -18.93
N ALA A 60 -2.86 -9.72 -19.99
CA ALA A 60 -3.70 -10.32 -21.00
C ALA A 60 -3.35 -11.79 -21.21
N PRO A 61 -4.35 -12.71 -21.28
CA PRO A 61 -4.12 -14.07 -21.75
C PRO A 61 -3.85 -14.09 -23.23
N VAL A 62 -3.23 -15.17 -23.74
CA VAL A 62 -2.83 -15.31 -25.16
C VAL A 62 -4.01 -15.08 -26.12
N LYS A 63 -5.22 -15.45 -25.73
CA LYS A 63 -6.42 -15.33 -26.60
C LYS A 63 -7.06 -13.93 -26.60
N LEU A 64 -6.70 -13.06 -25.64
CA LEU A 64 -7.25 -11.71 -25.54
C LEU A 64 -6.10 -10.71 -25.34
N PRO A 65 -5.51 -10.20 -26.42
CA PRO A 65 -4.36 -9.29 -26.37
C PRO A 65 -4.71 -7.94 -25.74
N THR A 66 -3.70 -7.27 -25.18
CA THR A 66 -3.84 -6.00 -24.44
C THR A 66 -4.59 -4.92 -25.23
N ASP A 67 -4.38 -4.86 -26.56
CA ASP A 67 -5.03 -3.85 -27.41
C ASP A 67 -6.55 -4.01 -27.47
N ARG A 68 -7.05 -5.26 -27.48
CA ARG A 68 -8.49 -5.52 -27.40
C ARG A 68 -9.06 -5.12 -26.04
N ILE A 69 -8.33 -5.40 -24.96
CA ILE A 69 -8.74 -4.98 -23.62
C ILE A 69 -8.77 -3.46 -23.53
N SER A 70 -7.77 -2.78 -24.06
CA SER A 70 -7.71 -1.33 -24.14
C SER A 70 -8.90 -0.74 -24.90
N GLY A 71 -9.24 -1.30 -26.06
CA GLY A 71 -10.42 -0.90 -26.84
C GLY A 71 -11.74 -1.11 -26.08
N TYR A 72 -11.88 -2.22 -25.36
CA TYR A 72 -13.07 -2.47 -24.53
C TYR A 72 -13.14 -1.51 -23.33
N MET A 73 -12.01 -1.19 -22.71
CA MET A 73 -11.96 -0.21 -21.63
C MET A 73 -12.35 1.20 -22.11
N ALA A 74 -11.86 1.62 -23.27
CA ALA A 74 -12.26 2.91 -23.86
C ALA A 74 -13.78 2.97 -24.09
N GLN A 75 -14.37 1.94 -24.72
CA GLN A 75 -15.82 1.85 -24.93
C GLN A 75 -16.61 1.81 -23.61
N LEU A 76 -16.10 1.11 -22.60
CA LEU A 76 -16.72 1.04 -21.27
C LEU A 76 -16.76 2.43 -20.63
N LEU A 77 -15.64 3.17 -20.65
CA LEU A 77 -15.53 4.50 -20.09
C LEU A 77 -16.44 5.54 -20.78
N GLU A 78 -16.78 5.33 -22.06
CA GLU A 78 -17.74 6.15 -22.78
C GLU A 78 -19.19 5.85 -22.39
N LYS A 79 -19.53 4.57 -22.20
CA LYS A 79 -20.92 4.10 -22.03
C LYS A 79 -21.37 4.10 -20.57
N VAL A 80 -20.45 3.91 -19.63
CA VAL A 80 -20.79 3.84 -18.20
C VAL A 80 -20.95 5.25 -17.63
N PRO A 81 -22.01 5.54 -16.89
CA PRO A 81 -22.19 6.82 -16.23
C PRO A 81 -21.29 6.96 -15.00
N LEU A 82 -19.99 7.19 -15.25
CA LEU A 82 -18.94 7.24 -14.21
C LEU A 82 -19.23 8.29 -13.12
N LYS A 83 -20.06 9.30 -13.43
CA LYS A 83 -20.48 10.33 -12.46
C LYS A 83 -21.40 9.79 -11.37
N GLU A 84 -22.09 8.69 -11.66
CA GLU A 84 -23.00 8.01 -10.72
C GLU A 84 -22.27 7.02 -9.81
N LEU A 85 -20.99 6.74 -10.09
CA LEU A 85 -20.19 5.88 -9.23
C LEU A 85 -19.95 6.54 -7.87
N GLU A 86 -20.26 5.81 -6.83
CA GLU A 86 -20.04 6.26 -5.46
C GLU A 86 -18.54 6.31 -5.15
N ASP A 87 -18.04 7.51 -4.83
CA ASP A 87 -16.64 7.71 -4.45
C ASP A 87 -16.48 7.35 -2.97
N PRO A 88 -15.59 6.41 -2.60
CA PRO A 88 -15.39 6.01 -1.22
C PRO A 88 -14.87 7.15 -0.34
N VAL A 89 -14.27 8.19 -0.92
CA VAL A 89 -13.82 9.38 -0.19
C VAL A 89 -14.95 10.41 -0.13
N PRO A 90 -15.42 10.80 1.07
CA PRO A 90 -16.50 11.77 1.25
C PRO A 90 -16.21 13.11 0.54
N TYR A 91 -17.26 13.73 0.02
CA TYR A 91 -17.14 14.99 -0.73
C TYR A 91 -16.40 16.09 0.04
N THR A 92 -16.66 16.23 1.34
CA THR A 92 -15.98 17.21 2.20
C THR A 92 -14.47 17.03 2.23
N ILE A 93 -14.01 15.79 2.33
CA ILE A 93 -12.58 15.44 2.32
C ILE A 93 -11.98 15.68 0.93
N ARG A 94 -12.68 15.26 -0.13
CA ARG A 94 -12.23 15.48 -1.51
C ARG A 94 -12.04 16.97 -1.80
N ARG A 95 -12.98 17.80 -1.38
CA ARG A 95 -12.89 19.24 -1.55
C ARG A 95 -11.71 19.85 -0.80
N THR A 96 -11.51 19.51 0.47
CA THR A 96 -10.43 20.03 1.31
C THR A 96 -9.05 19.59 0.82
N ARG A 97 -8.94 18.34 0.40
CA ARG A 97 -7.67 17.73 -0.06
C ARG A 97 -7.43 17.89 -1.57
N LYS A 98 -8.34 18.57 -2.29
CA LYS A 98 -8.28 18.73 -3.76
C LYS A 98 -8.18 17.39 -4.50
N VAL A 99 -8.89 16.38 -4.02
CA VAL A 99 -8.95 15.06 -4.66
C VAL A 99 -9.89 15.14 -5.87
N PRO A 100 -9.43 14.83 -7.08
CA PRO A 100 -10.25 14.82 -8.28
C PRO A 100 -11.41 13.82 -8.19
N SER A 101 -12.38 13.95 -9.09
CA SER A 101 -13.50 13.01 -9.17
C SER A 101 -13.03 11.59 -9.55
N LEU A 102 -13.83 10.59 -9.17
CA LEU A 102 -13.57 9.21 -9.54
C LEU A 102 -13.64 9.02 -11.06
N GLU A 103 -14.57 9.73 -11.74
CA GLU A 103 -14.65 9.75 -13.20
C GLU A 103 -13.34 10.21 -13.84
N TRP A 104 -12.82 11.38 -13.42
CA TRP A 104 -11.54 11.87 -13.92
C TRP A 104 -10.42 10.87 -13.67
N THR A 105 -10.38 10.28 -12.48
CA THR A 105 -9.34 9.31 -12.11
C THR A 105 -9.36 8.07 -13.02
N TYR A 106 -10.54 7.51 -13.31
CA TYR A 106 -10.62 6.35 -14.20
C TYR A 106 -10.25 6.71 -15.64
N ARG A 107 -10.72 7.85 -16.16
CA ARG A 107 -10.35 8.29 -17.50
C ARG A 107 -8.84 8.50 -17.62
N ALA A 108 -8.25 9.23 -16.69
CA ALA A 108 -6.83 9.52 -16.67
C ALA A 108 -5.94 8.29 -16.44
N LEU A 109 -6.45 7.22 -15.84
CA LEU A 109 -5.73 5.95 -15.71
C LEU A 109 -5.71 5.14 -17.00
N HIS A 110 -6.82 5.13 -17.73
CA HIS A 110 -7.01 4.21 -18.86
C HIS A 110 -6.83 4.89 -20.23
N THR A 111 -7.01 6.21 -20.27
CA THR A 111 -6.82 7.04 -21.48
C THR A 111 -6.10 8.35 -21.11
N PRO A 112 -4.87 8.26 -20.55
CA PRO A 112 -4.12 9.44 -20.17
C PRO A 112 -3.65 10.21 -21.41
N ASP A 113 -3.68 11.53 -21.32
CA ASP A 113 -3.11 12.44 -22.33
C ASP A 113 -1.60 12.63 -22.17
N SER A 114 -1.08 12.40 -20.94
CA SER A 114 0.33 12.56 -20.61
C SER A 114 0.75 11.61 -19.49
N GLU A 115 2.05 11.41 -19.33
CA GLU A 115 2.62 10.65 -18.23
C GLU A 115 2.30 11.28 -16.86
N ASP A 116 2.30 12.61 -16.79
CA ASP A 116 1.98 13.34 -15.56
C ASP A 116 0.52 13.14 -15.15
N THR A 117 -0.41 13.19 -16.10
CA THR A 117 -1.83 12.87 -15.88
C THR A 117 -2.01 11.45 -15.37
N TRP A 118 -1.34 10.47 -15.97
CA TRP A 118 -1.37 9.08 -15.52
C TRP A 118 -0.81 8.92 -14.11
N ARG A 119 0.35 9.52 -13.80
CA ARG A 119 0.95 9.48 -12.46
C ARG A 119 0.05 10.11 -11.41
N ALA A 120 -0.56 11.26 -11.74
CA ALA A 120 -1.52 11.91 -10.87
C ALA A 120 -2.73 11.01 -10.59
N ALA A 121 -3.31 10.40 -11.62
CA ALA A 121 -4.43 9.48 -11.48
C ALA A 121 -4.09 8.23 -10.64
N GLN A 122 -2.89 7.67 -10.84
CA GLN A 122 -2.40 6.56 -10.05
C GLN A 122 -2.25 6.93 -8.56
N ALA A 123 -1.73 8.12 -8.27
CA ALA A 123 -1.63 8.63 -6.91
C ALA A 123 -3.01 8.79 -6.26
N GLN A 124 -4.01 9.26 -7.02
CA GLN A 124 -5.39 9.40 -6.54
C GLN A 124 -6.06 8.05 -6.27
N MET A 125 -5.77 7.03 -7.05
CA MET A 125 -6.28 5.67 -6.79
C MET A 125 -5.67 5.09 -5.51
N ARG A 126 -4.35 5.20 -5.35
CA ARG A 126 -3.66 4.80 -4.10
C ARG A 126 -4.21 5.53 -2.87
N TYR A 127 -4.54 6.82 -3.01
CA TYR A 127 -5.15 7.59 -1.93
C TYR A 127 -6.51 7.01 -1.53
N ARG A 128 -7.37 6.65 -2.49
CA ARG A 128 -8.68 6.03 -2.22
C ARG A 128 -8.54 4.66 -1.55
N GLU A 129 -7.64 3.82 -2.06
CA GLU A 129 -7.36 2.51 -1.45
C GLU A 129 -6.88 2.67 0.00
N ALA A 130 -5.93 3.57 0.24
CA ALA A 130 -5.44 3.87 1.58
C ALA A 130 -6.54 4.44 2.49
N PHE A 131 -7.40 5.32 1.96
CA PHE A 131 -8.52 5.89 2.70
C PHE A 131 -9.51 4.81 3.16
N VAL A 132 -9.90 3.91 2.26
CA VAL A 132 -10.80 2.80 2.59
C VAL A 132 -10.18 1.89 3.65
N LEU A 133 -8.91 1.50 3.46
CA LEU A 133 -8.20 0.66 4.41
C LEU A 133 -8.09 1.33 5.79
N GLN A 134 -7.65 2.58 5.84
CA GLN A 134 -7.49 3.32 7.10
C GLN A 134 -8.83 3.56 7.80
N SER A 135 -9.89 3.83 7.03
CA SER A 135 -11.25 3.97 7.58
C SER A 135 -11.76 2.67 8.20
N ALA A 136 -11.49 1.53 7.55
CA ALA A 136 -11.84 0.21 8.08
C ALA A 136 -11.06 -0.10 9.37
N LEU A 137 -9.76 0.19 9.39
CA LEU A 137 -8.91 0.01 10.58
C LEU A 137 -9.35 0.93 11.72
N ALA A 138 -9.63 2.21 11.44
CA ALA A 138 -10.14 3.16 12.44
C ALA A 138 -11.47 2.70 13.05
N ARG A 139 -12.37 2.14 12.22
CA ARG A 139 -13.62 1.55 12.71
C ARG A 139 -13.36 0.34 13.63
N LEU A 140 -12.45 -0.55 13.26
CA LEU A 140 -12.06 -1.68 14.12
C LEU A 140 -11.46 -1.21 15.43
N HIS A 141 -10.63 -0.18 15.42
CA HIS A 141 -10.10 0.44 16.63
C HIS A 141 -11.20 1.02 17.50
N SER A 142 -12.15 1.75 16.93
CA SER A 142 -13.28 2.31 17.69
C SER A 142 -14.15 1.23 18.35
N VAL A 143 -14.41 0.12 17.64
CA VAL A 143 -15.17 -1.00 18.19
C VAL A 143 -14.41 -1.65 19.36
N ARG A 144 -13.09 -1.82 19.23
CA ARG A 144 -12.26 -2.38 20.31
C ARG A 144 -12.17 -1.43 21.51
N ALA A 145 -11.99 -0.14 21.28
CA ALA A 145 -11.95 0.88 22.33
C ALA A 145 -13.27 1.00 23.11
N ALA A 146 -14.38 0.56 22.54
CA ALA A 146 -15.66 0.47 23.26
C ALA A 146 -15.71 -0.66 24.30
N HIS A 147 -14.78 -1.64 24.23
CA HIS A 147 -14.62 -2.64 25.28
C HIS A 147 -13.70 -2.08 26.35
N LEU A 148 -14.23 -1.87 27.56
CA LEU A 148 -13.43 -1.41 28.68
C LEU A 148 -12.65 -2.57 29.29
N THR A 149 -11.44 -2.29 29.73
CA THR A 149 -10.59 -3.20 30.51
C THR A 149 -10.26 -2.60 31.88
N GLN A 150 -9.81 -3.44 32.79
CA GLN A 150 -9.34 -2.94 34.07
C GLN A 150 -7.97 -2.27 33.90
N PRO A 151 -7.81 -1.00 34.28
CA PRO A 151 -6.52 -0.32 34.25
C PRO A 151 -5.47 -1.06 35.12
N ARG A 152 -4.25 -1.06 34.61
CA ARG A 152 -3.07 -1.64 35.31
C ARG A 152 -2.01 -0.55 35.48
N PRO A 153 -2.22 0.40 36.38
CA PRO A 153 -1.29 1.51 36.58
C PRO A 153 0.09 1.02 37.05
N ALA A 154 1.13 1.75 36.67
CA ALA A 154 2.46 1.52 37.18
C ALA A 154 2.49 1.81 38.70
N VAL A 155 3.20 0.96 39.43
CA VAL A 155 3.38 1.10 40.88
C VAL A 155 4.82 1.54 41.11
N GLU A 156 4.99 2.71 41.75
CA GLU A 156 6.31 3.22 42.08
C GLU A 156 7.04 2.25 43.05
N GLY A 157 8.29 1.89 42.70
CA GLY A 157 9.06 0.88 43.44
C GLY A 157 8.55 -0.55 43.29
N GLY A 158 7.61 -0.79 42.40
CA GLY A 158 7.07 -2.12 42.08
C GLY A 158 8.05 -3.03 41.35
N LEU A 159 7.55 -4.20 40.88
CA LEU A 159 8.36 -5.21 40.19
C LEU A 159 8.92 -4.67 38.88
N ALA A 160 8.12 -3.85 38.17
CA ALA A 160 8.56 -3.23 36.89
C ALA A 160 9.77 -2.27 37.13
N ASP A 161 9.82 -1.55 38.22
CA ASP A 161 10.94 -0.67 38.57
C ASP A 161 12.13 -1.47 39.11
N ARG A 162 11.90 -2.52 39.89
CA ARG A 162 12.95 -3.41 40.38
C ARG A 162 13.65 -4.15 39.26
N LEU A 163 12.93 -4.56 38.23
CA LEU A 163 13.55 -5.12 37.04
C LEU A 163 14.65 -4.21 36.51
N LEU A 164 14.39 -2.90 36.39
CA LEU A 164 15.37 -1.95 35.86
C LEU A 164 16.63 -1.82 36.73
N GLN A 165 16.52 -2.09 38.05
CA GLN A 165 17.64 -2.04 39.00
C GLN A 165 18.53 -3.28 38.96
N VAL A 166 17.97 -4.45 38.55
CA VAL A 166 18.72 -5.72 38.53
C VAL A 166 19.31 -6.04 37.16
N LEU A 167 18.87 -5.33 36.09
CA LEU A 167 19.44 -5.53 34.77
C LEU A 167 20.94 -5.18 34.78
N PRO A 168 21.80 -6.02 34.12
CA PRO A 168 23.25 -5.79 34.03
C PRO A 168 23.60 -4.67 33.00
N TYR A 169 22.62 -3.98 32.45
CA TYR A 169 22.77 -2.91 31.46
C TYR A 169 21.64 -1.88 31.62
N GLU A 170 21.87 -0.69 31.11
CA GLU A 170 20.84 0.35 31.03
C GLU A 170 19.98 0.16 29.77
N LEU A 171 18.70 0.49 29.88
CA LEU A 171 17.81 0.50 28.71
C LEU A 171 18.21 1.62 27.76
N THR A 172 18.18 1.32 26.45
CA THR A 172 18.34 2.34 25.41
C THR A 172 17.18 3.36 25.48
N GLU A 173 17.41 4.56 24.92
CA GLU A 173 16.38 5.61 24.83
C GLU A 173 15.10 5.09 24.15
N GLY A 174 15.24 4.30 23.07
CA GLY A 174 14.13 3.67 22.38
C GLY A 174 13.33 2.71 23.26
N GLN A 175 14.01 1.86 24.05
CA GLN A 175 13.36 0.93 24.97
C GLN A 175 12.66 1.68 26.13
N GLN A 176 13.27 2.75 26.66
CA GLN A 176 12.67 3.60 27.69
C GLN A 176 11.39 4.27 27.17
N LYS A 177 11.46 4.89 25.97
CA LYS A 177 10.32 5.55 25.34
C LYS A 177 9.16 4.59 25.10
N VAL A 178 9.43 3.45 24.46
CA VAL A 178 8.40 2.44 24.16
C VAL A 178 7.84 1.84 25.46
N GLY A 179 8.69 1.59 26.45
CA GLY A 179 8.26 1.14 27.77
C GLY A 179 7.32 2.11 28.47
N ALA A 180 7.58 3.42 28.38
CA ALA A 180 6.70 4.45 28.92
C ALA A 180 5.35 4.52 28.19
N GLU A 181 5.36 4.39 26.85
CA GLU A 181 4.14 4.34 26.06
C GLU A 181 3.27 3.11 26.41
N ILE A 182 3.88 1.93 26.58
CA ILE A 182 3.19 0.71 26.99
C ILE A 182 2.62 0.87 28.40
N ALA A 183 3.39 1.46 29.33
CA ALA A 183 2.94 1.70 30.68
C ALA A 183 1.72 2.64 30.75
N ALA A 184 1.70 3.68 29.90
CA ALA A 184 0.55 4.58 29.78
C ALA A 184 -0.69 3.86 29.22
N ASP A 185 -0.53 3.04 28.18
CA ASP A 185 -1.63 2.27 27.61
C ASP A 185 -2.22 1.27 28.63
N LEU A 186 -1.38 0.53 29.34
CA LEU A 186 -1.81 -0.41 30.38
C LEU A 186 -2.55 0.29 31.54
N SER A 187 -2.25 1.56 31.79
CA SER A 187 -2.90 2.38 32.83
C SER A 187 -4.27 2.92 32.38
N SER A 188 -4.65 2.74 31.12
CA SER A 188 -5.93 3.19 30.58
C SER A 188 -7.03 2.14 30.71
N GLU A 189 -8.30 2.57 30.58
CA GLU A 189 -9.45 1.68 30.52
C GLU A 189 -9.62 0.99 29.15
N SER A 190 -8.82 1.38 28.14
CA SER A 190 -8.87 0.78 26.80
C SER A 190 -7.89 -0.38 26.68
N PRO A 191 -8.30 -1.53 26.10
CA PRO A 191 -7.39 -2.65 25.89
C PRO A 191 -6.25 -2.28 24.93
N MET A 192 -5.02 -2.47 25.38
CA MET A 192 -3.82 -2.24 24.57
C MET A 192 -3.69 -3.32 23.49
N ASN A 193 -3.36 -2.88 22.27
CA ASN A 193 -2.96 -3.75 21.18
C ASN A 193 -1.79 -3.08 20.43
N ARG A 194 -0.56 -3.49 20.77
CA ARG A 194 0.67 -2.91 20.22
C ARG A 194 1.52 -3.95 19.50
N LEU A 195 2.07 -3.56 18.37
CA LEU A 195 3.14 -4.29 17.69
C LEU A 195 4.48 -3.68 18.11
N LEU A 196 5.28 -4.44 18.85
CA LEU A 196 6.66 -4.07 19.18
C LEU A 196 7.60 -4.58 18.08
N GLN A 197 8.19 -3.66 17.33
CA GLN A 197 9.09 -3.96 16.23
C GLN A 197 10.51 -3.53 16.57
N GLY A 198 11.48 -4.35 16.17
CA GLY A 198 12.91 -4.09 16.35
C GLY A 198 13.73 -5.27 15.83
N ASP A 199 15.03 -5.06 15.64
CA ASP A 199 15.97 -6.07 15.17
C ASP A 199 16.14 -7.24 16.15
N VAL A 200 16.75 -8.33 15.68
CA VAL A 200 17.15 -9.45 16.56
C VAL A 200 18.17 -8.92 17.59
N GLY A 201 17.95 -9.24 18.84
CA GLY A 201 18.81 -8.73 19.94
C GLY A 201 18.51 -7.32 20.42
N SER A 202 17.49 -6.62 19.88
CA SER A 202 17.13 -5.27 20.31
C SER A 202 16.48 -5.19 21.71
N GLY A 203 16.37 -6.30 22.44
CA GLY A 203 15.82 -6.34 23.80
C GLY A 203 14.29 -6.27 23.87
N LYS A 204 13.57 -6.71 22.84
CA LYS A 204 12.08 -6.76 22.88
C LYS A 204 11.54 -7.53 24.07
N THR A 205 12.23 -8.59 24.47
CA THR A 205 11.84 -9.44 25.61
C THR A 205 11.84 -8.68 26.93
N VAL A 206 12.83 -7.83 27.19
CA VAL A 206 12.88 -7.03 28.43
C VAL A 206 11.76 -5.99 28.48
N VAL A 207 11.40 -5.40 27.33
CA VAL A 207 10.25 -4.46 27.24
C VAL A 207 8.94 -5.20 27.52
N ALA A 208 8.77 -6.41 26.96
CA ALA A 208 7.60 -7.24 27.25
C ALA A 208 7.54 -7.68 28.72
N LEU A 209 8.67 -8.09 29.29
CA LEU A 209 8.75 -8.48 30.71
C LEU A 209 8.38 -7.32 31.64
N ARG A 210 8.88 -6.11 31.34
CA ARG A 210 8.52 -4.92 32.11
C ARG A 210 7.00 -4.67 32.10
N ALA A 211 6.35 -4.83 30.93
CA ALA A 211 4.90 -4.70 30.83
C ALA A 211 4.15 -5.79 31.62
N MET A 212 4.64 -7.04 31.58
CA MET A 212 4.09 -8.14 32.37
C MET A 212 4.21 -7.90 33.88
N LEU A 213 5.33 -7.38 34.34
CA LEU A 213 5.55 -7.05 35.73
C LEU A 213 4.67 -5.89 36.22
N GLN A 214 4.42 -4.86 35.39
CA GLN A 214 3.43 -3.83 35.69
C GLN A 214 2.03 -4.42 35.88
N VAL A 215 1.64 -5.38 35.09
CA VAL A 215 0.35 -6.09 35.24
C VAL A 215 0.31 -6.87 36.54
N ALA A 216 1.43 -7.52 36.91
CA ALA A 216 1.55 -8.24 38.19
C ALA A 216 1.50 -7.29 39.42
N ASP A 217 2.18 -6.14 39.35
CA ASP A 217 2.12 -5.09 40.39
C ASP A 217 0.68 -4.61 40.62
N ALA A 218 -0.12 -4.54 39.58
CA ALA A 218 -1.56 -4.20 39.63
C ALA A 218 -2.46 -5.40 39.99
N GLY A 219 -1.91 -6.51 40.45
CA GLY A 219 -2.66 -7.72 40.88
C GLY A 219 -3.23 -8.54 39.69
N GLY A 220 -2.72 -8.35 38.48
CA GLY A 220 -3.10 -9.11 37.32
C GLY A 220 -2.18 -10.31 37.04
N GLN A 221 -2.52 -11.05 35.96
CA GLN A 221 -1.71 -12.16 35.44
C GLN A 221 -1.33 -11.89 34.00
N SER A 222 -0.15 -12.35 33.61
CA SER A 222 0.37 -12.18 32.25
C SER A 222 0.80 -13.53 31.68
N THR A 223 0.64 -13.70 30.36
CA THR A 223 1.08 -14.89 29.65
C THR A 223 1.89 -14.50 28.43
N MET A 224 3.02 -15.16 28.21
CA MET A 224 3.84 -15.02 27.03
C MET A 224 3.64 -16.25 26.13
N LEU A 225 3.25 -16.02 24.88
CA LEU A 225 3.13 -17.08 23.88
C LEU A 225 4.36 -17.07 22.95
N ALA A 226 4.88 -18.24 22.66
CA ALA A 226 5.96 -18.43 21.71
C ALA A 226 5.53 -19.44 20.61
N PRO A 227 6.02 -19.30 19.38
CA PRO A 227 5.61 -20.17 18.26
C PRO A 227 6.16 -21.60 18.36
N THR A 228 7.17 -21.83 19.19
CA THR A 228 7.79 -23.14 19.40
C THR A 228 8.14 -23.36 20.87
N GLU A 229 8.18 -24.63 21.29
CA GLU A 229 8.60 -25.05 22.62
C GLU A 229 10.02 -24.55 22.95
N VAL A 230 10.95 -24.65 21.99
CA VAL A 230 12.33 -24.19 22.17
C VAL A 230 12.40 -22.69 22.48
N LEU A 231 11.59 -21.87 21.80
CA LEU A 231 11.54 -20.42 22.07
C LEU A 231 10.87 -20.12 23.41
N ALA A 232 9.87 -20.89 23.80
CA ALA A 232 9.23 -20.76 25.12
C ALA A 232 10.23 -21.05 26.22
N GLU A 233 11.02 -22.12 26.13
CA GLU A 233 12.09 -22.46 27.04
C GLU A 233 13.20 -21.38 27.10
N GLN A 234 13.59 -20.85 25.94
CA GLN A 234 14.56 -19.75 25.89
C GLN A 234 14.07 -18.51 26.61
N HIS A 235 12.80 -18.13 26.40
CA HIS A 235 12.21 -17.01 27.12
C HIS A 235 12.13 -17.27 28.62
N LEU A 236 11.73 -18.47 29.03
CA LEU A 236 11.69 -18.83 30.46
C LEU A 236 13.07 -18.71 31.10
N ARG A 237 14.12 -19.28 30.48
CA ARG A 237 15.49 -19.16 30.98
C ARG A 237 15.94 -17.71 31.07
N SER A 238 15.72 -16.92 30.02
CA SER A 238 16.08 -15.48 30.01
C SER A 238 15.37 -14.68 31.11
N VAL A 239 14.18 -15.09 31.51
CA VAL A 239 13.43 -14.43 32.61
C VAL A 239 13.95 -14.90 34.00
N LEU A 240 14.38 -16.15 34.11
CA LEU A 240 14.91 -16.70 35.37
C LEU A 240 16.35 -16.24 35.66
N ASP A 241 17.11 -15.89 34.60
CA ASP A 241 18.49 -15.40 34.71
C ASP A 241 18.57 -13.90 35.10
N ILE A 242 17.44 -13.17 35.14
CA ILE A 242 17.31 -11.78 35.54
C ILE A 242 16.89 -11.71 37.02
#